data_7cc5d0dd122229c71786cfbc213616d8
#
_entry.id   7cc5d0dd122229c71786cfbc213616d8
#
_cell.length_a   1.000
_cell.length_b   1.000
_cell.length_c   1.000
_cell.angle_alpha   90.00
_cell.angle_beta   90.00
_cell.angle_gamma   90.00
#
_symmetry.space_group_name_H-M   'P 1'
#
loop_
_entity.id
_entity.type
_entity.pdbx_description
1 polymer ?
#
loop_
_entity_poly.entity_id
_entity_poly.type
_entity_poly.pdbx_seq_one_letter_code
_entity_poly.pdbx_strand_id
1 'polypeptide(L)'
;MIRKAADCKKIYNEKMRGGNGTVEITSFATPEELNNKGRLFAKITLNPGCGIGFHMHENESELFYVLKGDVLYNDNGTEYPVSAGDVMICPAGSGHSVANNGEETVELCAVILYA
;
A
#
# COMPACT_ATOMS: atom_id res chain seq x y z
N MET A 1 -15.07 19.48 3.83
CA MET A 1 -15.03 18.46 4.92
C MET A 1 -13.59 18.17 5.31
N ILE A 2 -13.34 18.02 6.59
CA ILE A 2 -12.01 17.67 7.10
C ILE A 2 -12.15 16.41 7.96
N ARG A 3 -11.26 15.45 7.74
CA ARG A 3 -11.13 14.29 8.62
C ARG A 3 -9.82 14.42 9.39
N LYS A 4 -9.92 14.55 10.72
CA LYS A 4 -8.72 14.65 11.56
C LYS A 4 -8.01 13.31 11.61
N ALA A 5 -6.69 13.33 11.84
CA ALA A 5 -5.88 12.12 11.89
C ALA A 5 -6.46 11.07 12.87
N ALA A 6 -6.94 11.52 14.04
CA ALA A 6 -7.51 10.61 15.04
C ALA A 6 -8.81 9.93 14.58
N ASP A 7 -9.49 10.49 13.57
CA ASP A 7 -10.74 9.96 13.05
C ASP A 7 -10.55 9.09 11.80
N CYS A 8 -9.31 8.96 11.32
CA CYS A 8 -8.99 8.04 10.24
C CYS A 8 -9.03 6.62 10.77
N LYS A 9 -9.85 5.78 10.15
CA LYS A 9 -10.03 4.39 10.58
C LYS A 9 -8.77 3.59 10.30
N LYS A 10 -8.33 2.81 11.30
CA LYS A 10 -7.19 1.90 11.16
C LYS A 10 -7.66 0.46 11.17
N ILE A 11 -7.09 -0.35 10.29
CA ILE A 11 -7.25 -1.79 10.31
C ILE A 11 -5.87 -2.45 10.28
N TYR A 12 -5.81 -3.68 10.78
CA TYR A 12 -4.57 -4.43 10.88
C TYR A 12 -4.77 -5.77 10.18
N ASN A 13 -3.95 -6.04 9.17
CA ASN A 13 -3.98 -7.29 8.41
C ASN A 13 -2.74 -8.11 8.74
N GLU A 14 -2.95 -9.25 9.39
CA GLU A 14 -1.87 -10.20 9.67
C GLU A 14 -1.64 -11.07 8.44
N LYS A 15 -0.37 -11.22 8.03
CA LYS A 15 0.04 -12.01 6.86
C LYS A 15 -0.73 -11.65 5.60
N MET A 16 -0.87 -10.34 5.36
CA MET A 16 -1.62 -9.83 4.22
C MET A 16 -1.10 -10.39 2.90
N ARG A 17 -1.97 -11.02 2.14
CA ARG A 17 -1.63 -11.68 0.87
C ARG A 17 -0.47 -12.68 0.97
N GLY A 18 -0.28 -13.28 2.16
CA GLY A 18 0.82 -14.20 2.41
C GLY A 18 2.13 -13.54 2.78
N GLY A 19 2.15 -12.22 2.97
CA GLY A 19 3.33 -11.51 3.44
C GLY A 19 3.62 -11.74 4.91
N ASN A 20 4.72 -11.19 5.38
CA ASN A 20 5.14 -11.35 6.77
C ASN A 20 4.57 -10.26 7.66
N GLY A 21 4.31 -10.62 8.92
CA GLY A 21 3.93 -9.69 9.97
C GLY A 21 2.55 -9.09 9.80
N THR A 22 2.33 -7.96 10.45
CA THR A 22 1.05 -7.25 10.45
C THR A 22 1.20 -5.92 9.71
N VAL A 23 0.28 -5.65 8.78
CA VAL A 23 0.23 -4.41 8.01
C VAL A 23 -0.84 -3.51 8.63
N GLU A 24 -0.47 -2.27 8.98
CA GLU A 24 -1.43 -1.27 9.44
C GLU A 24 -1.90 -0.43 8.25
N ILE A 25 -3.21 -0.34 8.06
CA ILE A 25 -3.82 0.46 7.00
C ILE A 25 -4.66 1.56 7.66
N THR A 26 -4.28 2.81 7.43
CA THR A 26 -5.01 3.99 7.91
C THR A 26 -5.78 4.57 6.75
N SER A 27 -7.11 4.42 6.75
CA SER A 27 -7.96 4.87 5.66
C SER A 27 -8.11 6.39 5.67
N PHE A 28 -7.89 7.02 4.52
CA PHE A 28 -8.09 8.46 4.34
C PHE A 28 -9.48 8.79 3.85
N ALA A 29 -10.09 7.90 3.06
CA ALA A 29 -11.40 8.12 2.46
C ALA A 29 -12.14 6.81 2.27
N THR A 30 -13.47 6.91 2.26
CA THR A 30 -14.35 5.77 1.95
C THR A 30 -14.51 5.62 0.44
N PRO A 31 -14.94 4.44 -0.05
CA PRO A 31 -15.25 4.28 -1.47
C PRO A 31 -16.26 5.31 -1.99
N GLU A 32 -17.26 5.67 -1.18
CA GLU A 32 -18.25 6.68 -1.56
C GLU A 32 -17.61 8.06 -1.73
N GLU A 33 -16.67 8.41 -0.85
CA GLU A 33 -15.93 9.66 -0.95
C GLU A 33 -14.99 9.69 -2.15
N LEU A 34 -14.63 8.53 -2.68
CA LEU A 34 -13.87 8.39 -3.92
C LEU A 34 -14.80 8.35 -5.14
N ASN A 35 -16.08 8.69 -4.95
CA ASN A 35 -17.12 8.67 -5.99
C ASN A 35 -17.25 7.30 -6.65
N ASN A 36 -16.99 6.24 -5.89
CA ASN A 36 -16.99 4.85 -6.36
C ASN A 36 -16.09 4.62 -7.57
N LYS A 37 -15.04 5.44 -7.71
CA LYS A 37 -14.00 5.31 -8.76
C LYS A 37 -12.81 4.51 -8.28
N GLY A 38 -12.76 4.21 -6.99
CA GLY A 38 -11.73 3.42 -6.36
C GLY A 38 -12.21 2.85 -5.04
N ARG A 39 -11.40 1.98 -4.44
CA ARG A 39 -11.78 1.32 -3.19
C ARG A 39 -10.80 1.56 -2.04
N LEU A 40 -9.70 2.23 -2.30
CA LEU A 40 -8.69 2.51 -1.28
C LEU A 40 -8.01 3.84 -1.54
N PHE A 41 -7.92 4.65 -0.51
CA PHE A 41 -7.00 5.77 -0.41
C PHE A 41 -6.54 5.80 1.05
N ALA A 42 -5.29 5.43 1.30
CA ALA A 42 -4.84 5.10 2.65
C ALA A 42 -3.34 5.27 2.83
N LYS A 43 -2.93 5.34 4.09
CA LYS A 43 -1.53 5.16 4.47
C LYS A 43 -1.34 3.70 4.88
N ILE A 44 -0.32 3.07 4.32
CA ILE A 44 0.11 1.72 4.69
C ILE A 44 1.38 1.85 5.52
N THR A 45 1.37 1.29 6.70
CA THR A 45 2.52 1.30 7.61
C THR A 45 3.08 -0.11 7.72
N LEU A 46 4.37 -0.24 7.39
CA LEU A 46 5.10 -1.50 7.44
C LEU A 46 6.23 -1.37 8.45
N ASN A 47 6.09 -2.00 9.60
CA ASN A 47 7.17 -2.10 10.57
C ASN A 47 8.26 -3.05 10.05
N PRO A 48 9.49 -3.00 10.62
CA PRO A 48 10.55 -3.91 10.19
C PRO A 48 10.09 -5.37 10.14
N GLY A 49 10.43 -6.05 9.05
CA GLY A 49 10.07 -7.44 8.81
C GLY A 49 8.66 -7.67 8.27
N CYS A 50 7.86 -6.62 8.12
CA CYS A 50 6.48 -6.73 7.62
C CYS A 50 6.40 -6.44 6.12
N GLY A 51 5.37 -6.99 5.48
CA GLY A 51 5.15 -6.76 4.06
C GLY A 51 3.82 -7.31 3.58
N ILE A 52 3.50 -6.98 2.34
CA ILE A 52 2.32 -7.47 1.63
C ILE A 52 2.81 -8.45 0.57
N GLY A 53 2.29 -9.67 0.59
CA GLY A 53 2.69 -10.73 -0.34
C GLY A 53 2.26 -10.44 -1.77
N PHE A 54 2.85 -11.17 -2.72
CA PHE A 54 2.58 -10.98 -4.14
C PHE A 54 1.12 -11.29 -4.46
N HIS A 55 0.47 -10.38 -5.19
CA HIS A 55 -0.92 -10.52 -5.62
C HIS A 55 -1.15 -9.76 -6.91
N MET A 56 -2.16 -10.19 -7.66
CA MET A 56 -2.56 -9.55 -8.92
C MET A 56 -3.67 -8.54 -8.67
N HIS A 57 -3.67 -7.45 -9.44
CA HIS A 57 -4.77 -6.50 -9.49
C HIS A 57 -5.58 -6.70 -10.76
N GLU A 58 -6.78 -7.28 -10.60
CA GLU A 58 -7.70 -7.53 -11.69
C GLU A 58 -8.74 -6.41 -11.77
N ASN A 59 -8.85 -5.76 -12.94
CA ASN A 59 -9.81 -4.67 -13.17
C ASN A 59 -9.62 -3.46 -12.27
N GLU A 60 -8.44 -3.28 -11.72
CA GLU A 60 -8.08 -2.13 -10.91
C GLU A 60 -6.58 -1.91 -10.99
N SER A 61 -6.14 -0.69 -10.71
CA SER A 61 -4.71 -0.36 -10.59
C SER A 61 -4.43 0.10 -9.17
N GLU A 62 -3.21 -0.15 -8.69
CA GLU A 62 -2.75 0.39 -7.41
C GLU A 62 -1.50 1.22 -7.61
N LEU A 63 -1.48 2.39 -6.98
CA LEU A 63 -0.32 3.28 -6.96
C LEU A 63 0.13 3.44 -5.53
N PHE A 64 1.45 3.36 -5.33
CA PHE A 64 2.09 3.66 -4.05
C PHE A 64 2.99 4.88 -4.20
N TYR A 65 3.00 5.71 -3.18
CA TYR A 65 3.98 6.76 -3.01
C TYR A 65 4.69 6.52 -1.68
N VAL A 66 6.02 6.44 -1.69
CA VAL A 66 6.78 6.22 -0.46
C VAL A 66 6.86 7.54 0.32
N LEU A 67 6.21 7.57 1.48
CA LEU A 67 6.23 8.74 2.37
C LEU A 67 7.48 8.73 3.25
N LYS A 68 7.92 7.55 3.68
CA LYS A 68 9.01 7.39 4.63
C LYS A 68 9.65 6.01 4.48
N GLY A 69 10.98 5.99 4.54
CA GLY A 69 11.77 4.76 4.61
C GLY A 69 12.14 4.17 3.26
N ASP A 70 12.74 3.00 3.32
CA ASP A 70 13.20 2.23 2.16
C ASP A 70 12.48 0.89 2.16
N VAL A 71 12.01 0.46 1.00
CA VAL A 71 11.22 -0.76 0.88
C VAL A 71 11.61 -1.51 -0.39
N LEU A 72 11.48 -2.83 -0.36
CA LEU A 72 11.70 -3.68 -1.53
C LEU A 72 10.36 -3.87 -2.24
N TYR A 73 10.29 -3.46 -3.50
CA TYR A 73 9.09 -3.58 -4.32
C TYR A 73 9.30 -4.62 -5.42
N ASN A 74 8.36 -5.56 -5.50
CA ASN A 74 8.33 -6.53 -6.59
C ASN A 74 7.35 -6.01 -7.64
N ASP A 75 7.89 -5.62 -8.80
CA ASP A 75 7.12 -5.10 -9.92
C ASP A 75 6.93 -6.23 -10.93
N ASN A 76 5.79 -6.88 -10.83
CA ASN A 76 5.37 -7.94 -11.75
C ASN A 76 6.44 -9.04 -11.95
N GLY A 77 7.15 -9.37 -10.87
CA GLY A 77 8.18 -10.41 -10.85
C GLY A 77 9.61 -9.93 -10.73
N THR A 78 9.89 -8.66 -10.92
CA THR A 78 11.24 -8.08 -10.79
C THR A 78 11.31 -7.19 -9.55
N GLU A 79 12.32 -7.40 -8.71
CA GLU A 79 12.46 -6.66 -7.46
C GLU A 79 13.32 -5.43 -7.62
N TYR A 80 12.90 -4.32 -7.02
CA TYR A 80 13.60 -3.05 -7.00
C TYR A 80 13.59 -2.44 -5.61
N PRO A 81 14.71 -1.91 -5.12
CA PRO A 81 14.68 -1.06 -3.93
C PRO A 81 14.06 0.29 -4.28
N VAL A 82 13.15 0.76 -3.45
CA VAL A 82 12.53 2.08 -3.60
C VAL A 82 12.61 2.83 -2.28
N SER A 83 12.61 4.16 -2.35
CA SER A 83 12.83 5.05 -1.20
C SER A 83 11.83 6.18 -1.19
N ALA A 84 11.81 6.95 -0.09
CA ALA A 84 10.92 8.10 0.06
C ALA A 84 10.95 9.01 -1.18
N GLY A 85 9.78 9.35 -1.69
CA GLY A 85 9.60 10.14 -2.90
C GLY A 85 9.40 9.32 -4.17
N ASP A 86 9.65 8.00 -4.13
CA ASP A 86 9.44 7.15 -5.29
C ASP A 86 7.97 6.75 -5.43
N VAL A 87 7.53 6.56 -6.67
CA VAL A 87 6.19 6.14 -7.03
C VAL A 87 6.25 4.76 -7.66
N MET A 88 5.37 3.85 -7.20
CA MET A 88 5.21 2.53 -7.79
C MET A 88 3.83 2.44 -8.41
N ILE A 89 3.75 1.98 -9.64
CA ILE A 89 2.50 1.87 -10.39
C ILE A 89 2.28 0.41 -10.76
N CYS A 90 1.19 -0.18 -10.27
CA CYS A 90 0.77 -1.52 -10.65
C CYS A 90 -0.50 -1.41 -11.49
N PRO A 91 -0.38 -1.48 -12.84
CA PRO A 91 -1.55 -1.38 -13.71
C PRO A 91 -2.49 -2.58 -13.54
N ALA A 92 -3.72 -2.42 -14.01
CA ALA A 92 -4.66 -3.54 -14.07
C ALA A 92 -4.06 -4.68 -14.89
N GLY A 93 -4.18 -5.89 -14.38
CA GLY A 93 -3.61 -7.09 -15.00
C GLY A 93 -2.18 -7.41 -14.58
N SER A 94 -1.56 -6.56 -13.77
CA SER A 94 -0.23 -6.79 -13.22
C SER A 94 -0.29 -7.16 -11.75
N GLY A 95 0.83 -7.67 -11.23
CA GLY A 95 0.96 -8.04 -9.82
C GLY A 95 2.15 -7.38 -9.17
N HIS A 96 2.11 -7.33 -7.84
CA HIS A 96 3.19 -6.77 -7.06
C HIS A 96 3.23 -7.29 -5.63
N SER A 97 4.33 -7.00 -4.96
CA SER A 97 4.49 -7.16 -3.52
C SER A 97 5.39 -6.06 -2.98
N VAL A 98 5.36 -5.88 -1.68
CA VAL A 98 6.20 -4.89 -0.99
C VAL A 98 6.64 -5.46 0.35
N ALA A 99 7.93 -5.28 0.68
CA ALA A 99 8.50 -5.82 1.91
C ALA A 99 9.45 -4.83 2.57
N ASN A 100 9.30 -4.65 3.87
CA ASN A 100 10.24 -3.86 4.67
C ASN A 100 11.29 -4.79 5.26
N ASN A 101 12.43 -4.89 4.60
CA ASN A 101 13.57 -5.69 5.04
C ASN A 101 14.60 -4.88 5.85
N GLY A 102 14.28 -3.61 6.14
CA GLY A 102 15.15 -2.72 6.90
C GLY A 102 14.83 -2.69 8.38
N GLU A 103 15.38 -1.71 9.07
CA GLU A 103 15.27 -1.56 10.52
C GLU A 103 14.33 -0.42 10.94
N GLU A 104 13.90 0.41 9.98
CA GLU A 104 13.00 1.53 10.23
C GLU A 104 11.61 1.25 9.67
N THR A 105 10.60 1.87 10.28
CA THR A 105 9.22 1.80 9.80
C THR A 105 9.09 2.48 8.45
N VAL A 106 8.38 1.85 7.52
CA VAL A 106 8.07 2.37 6.20
C VAL A 106 6.62 2.84 6.17
N GLU A 107 6.38 3.99 5.55
CA GLU A 107 5.04 4.50 5.31
C GLU A 107 4.83 4.75 3.82
N LEU A 108 3.74 4.21 3.29
CA LEU A 108 3.33 4.37 1.89
C LEU A 108 1.97 5.06 1.84
N CYS A 109 1.78 5.95 0.88
CA CYS A 109 0.44 6.37 0.49
C CYS A 109 -0.02 5.47 -0.65
N ALA A 110 -1.23 4.92 -0.54
CA ALA A 110 -1.76 3.97 -1.52
C ALA A 110 -3.12 4.42 -2.03
N VAL A 111 -3.33 4.26 -3.33
CA VAL A 111 -4.64 4.45 -3.95
C VAL A 111 -4.93 3.28 -4.89
N ILE A 112 -6.16 2.74 -4.81
CA ILE A 112 -6.64 1.72 -5.74
C ILE A 112 -7.81 2.32 -6.51
N LEU A 113 -7.66 2.35 -7.83
CA LEU A 113 -8.66 2.88 -8.75
C LEU A 113 -9.20 1.78 -9.64
N TYR A 114 -10.50 1.79 -9.89
CA TYR A 114 -11.10 0.84 -10.83
C TYR A 114 -10.74 1.18 -12.26
N ALA A 115 -10.55 0.14 -13.04
CA ALA A 115 -10.28 0.27 -14.47
C ALA A 115 -11.55 0.65 -15.24
#